data_4b51b240a970b3479b5a1e3e6ace506c
#
_entry.id   4b51b240a970b3479b5a1e3e6ace506c
#
_cell.length_a   1.000
_cell.length_b   1.000
_cell.length_c   1.000
_cell.angle_alpha   90.00
_cell.angle_beta   90.00
_cell.angle_gamma   90.00
#
_symmetry.space_group_name_H-M   'P 1'
#
loop_
_entity.id
_entity.type
_entity.pdbx_description
1 polymer ?
#
loop_
_entity_poly.entity_id
_entity_poly.type
_entity_poly.pdbx_seq_one_letter_code
_entity_poly.pdbx_strand_id
1 'polypeptide(L)'
;IPAGFDGFRIVQFSDVHLGTLVCPEAELSRIADSINSLHPDLVVFCGDLVNIRGSELDARAMRLLGGLRAPYGVVSVTGNHDAGVYIKDSIAHPAQASLAEVVARQREMGWRVLEDTTVYLRRGGDSISLTGLSFDPALRHLRHAPDLPPANLNAAYRGVPDSLYNITAVHIPQLWDQIAGEGYGDLTLSGHV
;
A
#
# COMPACT_ATOMS: atom_id res chain seq x y z
N ILE A 1 -9.19 -2.09 -20.72
CA ILE A 1 -8.42 -0.90 -20.27
C ILE A 1 -8.76 0.22 -21.26
N PRO A 2 -9.08 1.44 -20.78
CA PRO A 2 -9.35 2.59 -21.65
C PRO A 2 -8.14 2.96 -22.52
N ALA A 3 -8.39 3.41 -23.75
CA ALA A 3 -7.34 3.72 -24.73
C ALA A 3 -6.35 4.81 -24.24
N GLY A 4 -6.82 5.78 -23.48
CA GLY A 4 -5.98 6.81 -22.88
C GLY A 4 -4.90 6.26 -21.94
N PHE A 5 -5.05 5.04 -21.45
CA PHE A 5 -4.06 4.37 -20.59
C PHE A 5 -3.16 3.39 -21.35
N ASP A 6 -3.19 3.39 -22.70
CA ASP A 6 -2.23 2.62 -23.47
C ASP A 6 -0.79 3.08 -23.15
N GLY A 7 0.10 2.13 -22.88
CA GLY A 7 1.47 2.39 -22.44
C GLY A 7 1.62 2.98 -21.03
N PHE A 8 0.54 3.09 -20.22
CA PHE A 8 0.63 3.54 -18.83
C PHE A 8 1.40 2.51 -18.00
N ARG A 9 2.48 2.94 -17.38
CA ARG A 9 3.41 2.06 -16.65
C ARG A 9 3.18 2.17 -15.15
N ILE A 10 2.78 1.06 -14.53
CA ILE A 10 2.69 0.91 -13.09
C ILE A 10 3.88 0.07 -12.61
N VAL A 11 4.61 0.57 -11.62
CA VAL A 11 5.60 -0.23 -10.89
C VAL A 11 5.02 -0.53 -9.51
N GLN A 12 4.91 -1.82 -9.21
CA GLN A 12 4.45 -2.30 -7.91
C GLN A 12 5.63 -2.89 -7.14
N PHE A 13 5.67 -2.62 -5.82
CA PHE A 13 6.58 -3.26 -4.88
C PHE A 13 5.91 -3.42 -3.51
N SER A 14 6.46 -4.28 -2.65
CA SER A 14 5.94 -4.59 -1.31
C SER A 14 7.04 -5.17 -0.42
N ASP A 15 6.71 -5.43 0.83
CA ASP A 15 7.49 -6.29 1.74
C ASP A 15 8.94 -5.81 1.92
N VAL A 16 9.12 -4.52 2.17
CA VAL A 16 10.46 -3.91 2.39
C VAL A 16 11.06 -4.32 3.73
N HIS A 17 10.19 -4.46 4.77
CA HIS A 17 10.60 -4.88 6.12
C HIS A 17 11.85 -4.15 6.63
N LEU A 18 11.78 -2.83 6.74
CA LEU A 18 12.91 -1.94 7.08
C LEU A 18 13.79 -2.45 8.22
N GLY A 19 13.17 -3.01 9.27
CA GLY A 19 13.89 -3.53 10.43
C GLY A 19 14.73 -4.79 10.16
N THR A 20 14.65 -5.39 8.96
CA THR A 20 15.43 -6.58 8.58
C THR A 20 16.60 -6.26 7.67
N LEU A 21 16.67 -5.04 7.14
CA LEU A 21 17.73 -4.65 6.20
C LEU A 21 19.09 -4.59 6.92
N VAL A 22 20.11 -5.17 6.28
CA VAL A 22 21.48 -5.20 6.83
C VAL A 22 22.20 -3.88 6.55
N CYS A 23 22.02 -3.34 5.35
CA CYS A 23 22.57 -2.06 4.94
C CYS A 23 21.45 -1.15 4.41
N PRO A 24 20.55 -0.65 5.31
CA PRO A 24 19.31 -0.01 4.92
C PRO A 24 19.49 1.11 3.87
N GLU A 25 20.50 1.97 4.06
CA GLU A 25 20.76 3.08 3.15
C GLU A 25 21.08 2.60 1.72
N ALA A 26 21.99 1.64 1.59
CA ALA A 26 22.39 1.12 0.29
C ALA A 26 21.27 0.32 -0.40
N GLU A 27 20.51 -0.45 0.40
CA GLU A 27 19.40 -1.27 -0.09
C GLU A 27 18.23 -0.39 -0.53
N LEU A 28 17.84 0.60 0.26
CA LEU A 28 16.77 1.54 -0.09
C LEU A 28 17.15 2.44 -1.27
N SER A 29 18.39 2.91 -1.34
CA SER A 29 18.87 3.66 -2.51
C SER A 29 18.74 2.81 -3.77
N ARG A 30 19.16 1.55 -3.72
CA ARG A 30 19.05 0.63 -4.86
C ARG A 30 17.59 0.38 -5.26
N ILE A 31 16.68 0.21 -4.30
CA ILE A 31 15.25 0.07 -4.57
C ILE A 31 14.73 1.32 -5.29
N ALA A 32 15.00 2.50 -4.73
CA ALA A 32 14.53 3.76 -5.28
C ALA A 32 15.11 4.03 -6.69
N ASP A 33 16.40 3.79 -6.89
CA ASP A 33 17.07 3.97 -8.19
C ASP A 33 16.52 2.98 -9.23
N SER A 34 16.28 1.71 -8.83
CA SER A 34 15.72 0.70 -9.71
C SER A 34 14.31 1.07 -10.16
N ILE A 35 13.45 1.47 -9.22
CA ILE A 35 12.08 1.90 -9.54
C ILE A 35 12.10 3.14 -10.45
N ASN A 36 12.89 4.15 -10.11
CA ASN A 36 13.00 5.39 -10.89
C ASN A 36 13.55 5.14 -12.31
N SER A 37 14.45 4.17 -12.47
CA SER A 37 15.01 3.81 -13.80
C SER A 37 13.97 3.19 -14.74
N LEU A 38 12.89 2.65 -14.21
CA LEU A 38 11.78 2.13 -14.99
C LEU A 38 10.84 3.22 -15.54
N HIS A 39 11.05 4.47 -15.13
CA HIS A 39 10.20 5.62 -15.51
C HIS A 39 8.70 5.31 -15.35
N PRO A 40 8.23 4.95 -14.15
CA PRO A 40 6.83 4.65 -13.92
C PRO A 40 5.95 5.88 -14.08
N ASP A 41 4.72 5.70 -14.57
CA ASP A 41 3.68 6.72 -14.47
C ASP A 41 3.07 6.75 -13.06
N LEU A 42 2.96 5.59 -12.43
CA LEU A 42 2.45 5.40 -11.07
C LEU A 42 3.29 4.36 -10.34
N VAL A 43 3.57 4.59 -9.08
CA VAL A 43 4.13 3.57 -8.18
C VAL A 43 3.06 3.13 -7.20
N VAL A 44 2.91 1.82 -6.99
CA VAL A 44 1.98 1.23 -6.02
C VAL A 44 2.77 0.40 -5.02
N PHE A 45 2.67 0.76 -3.74
CA PHE A 45 3.26 0.01 -2.63
C PHE A 45 2.19 -0.82 -1.93
N CYS A 46 2.39 -2.14 -1.88
CA CYS A 46 1.40 -3.09 -1.38
C CYS A 46 1.69 -3.60 0.04
N GLY A 47 2.17 -2.73 0.94
CA GLY A 47 2.26 -3.01 2.38
C GLY A 47 3.55 -3.68 2.85
N ASP A 48 3.68 -3.79 4.18
CA ASP A 48 4.83 -4.29 4.91
C ASP A 48 6.11 -3.46 4.67
N LEU A 49 5.98 -2.16 4.95
CA LEU A 49 7.10 -1.22 4.89
C LEU A 49 8.04 -1.41 6.08
N VAL A 50 7.47 -1.50 7.29
CA VAL A 50 8.22 -1.76 8.53
C VAL A 50 8.20 -3.25 8.87
N ASN A 51 9.10 -3.68 9.76
CA ASN A 51 9.11 -5.07 10.23
C ASN A 51 8.34 -5.26 11.54
N ILE A 52 8.49 -4.34 12.49
CA ILE A 52 7.84 -4.44 13.81
C ILE A 52 7.05 -3.18 14.15
N ARG A 53 7.60 -1.98 13.90
CA ARG A 53 7.00 -0.73 14.38
C ARG A 53 7.34 0.48 13.53
N GLY A 54 6.49 1.50 13.60
CA GLY A 54 6.58 2.73 12.81
C GLY A 54 7.92 3.47 12.93
N SER A 55 8.57 3.40 14.08
CA SER A 55 9.87 4.08 14.30
C SER A 55 11.01 3.57 13.40
N GLU A 56 10.86 2.40 12.76
CA GLU A 56 11.83 1.88 11.78
C GLU A 56 11.88 2.74 10.50
N LEU A 57 10.77 3.39 10.15
CA LEU A 57 10.72 4.33 9.04
C LEU A 57 11.31 5.68 9.47
N ASP A 58 12.60 5.72 9.70
CA ASP A 58 13.33 6.89 10.18
C ASP A 58 13.47 7.98 9.10
N ALA A 59 14.01 9.14 9.48
CA ALA A 59 14.18 10.28 8.59
C ALA A 59 15.07 9.98 7.36
N ARG A 60 15.99 9.00 7.46
CA ARG A 60 16.83 8.57 6.36
C ARG A 60 16.06 7.71 5.38
N ALA A 61 15.33 6.70 5.86
CA ALA A 61 14.45 5.86 5.06
C ALA A 61 13.39 6.70 4.35
N MET A 62 12.75 7.63 5.08
CA MET A 62 11.78 8.56 4.52
C MET A 62 12.36 9.39 3.37
N ARG A 63 13.57 9.90 3.50
CA ARG A 63 14.22 10.69 2.46
C ARG A 63 14.52 9.87 1.20
N LEU A 64 14.98 8.63 1.34
CA LEU A 64 15.30 7.75 0.22
C LEU A 64 14.03 7.30 -0.51
N LEU A 65 13.03 6.82 0.21
CA LEU A 65 11.75 6.37 -0.35
C LEU A 65 10.89 7.54 -0.85
N GLY A 66 10.96 8.71 -0.22
CA GLY A 66 10.36 9.95 -0.72
C GLY A 66 10.97 10.46 -2.03
N GLY A 67 12.13 9.90 -2.43
CA GLY A 67 12.78 10.14 -3.73
C GLY A 67 12.18 9.36 -4.90
N LEU A 68 11.17 8.53 -4.70
CA LEU A 68 10.45 7.85 -5.78
C LEU A 68 9.73 8.86 -6.68
N ARG A 69 9.83 8.67 -8.00
CA ARG A 69 9.35 9.62 -9.01
C ARG A 69 8.36 8.95 -9.95
N ALA A 70 7.14 9.45 -9.94
CA ALA A 70 6.10 9.07 -10.90
C ALA A 70 5.15 10.26 -11.09
N PRO A 71 4.71 10.58 -12.33
CA PRO A 71 3.79 11.69 -12.60
C PRO A 71 2.47 11.61 -11.81
N TYR A 72 1.98 10.40 -11.57
CA TYR A 72 0.76 10.16 -10.77
C TYR A 72 1.08 9.89 -9.30
N GLY A 73 2.35 9.99 -8.91
CA GLY A 73 2.81 9.83 -7.52
C GLY A 73 2.98 8.39 -7.09
N VAL A 74 3.05 8.23 -5.76
CA VAL A 74 3.12 6.93 -5.09
C VAL A 74 1.83 6.73 -4.32
N VAL A 75 1.18 5.60 -4.53
CA VAL A 75 0.01 5.15 -3.78
C VAL A 75 0.42 3.95 -2.94
N SER A 76 -0.07 3.87 -1.71
CA SER A 76 0.27 2.78 -0.80
C SER A 76 -0.94 2.25 -0.04
N VAL A 77 -0.85 0.98 0.35
CA VAL A 77 -1.69 0.35 1.37
C VAL A 77 -0.79 -0.20 2.47
N THR A 78 -1.37 -0.54 3.61
CA THR A 78 -0.65 -1.08 4.76
C THR A 78 -0.76 -2.61 4.82
N GLY A 79 0.28 -3.26 5.36
CA GLY A 79 0.31 -4.69 5.60
C GLY A 79 0.24 -5.06 7.08
N ASN A 80 0.39 -6.35 7.38
CA ASN A 80 0.29 -6.87 8.74
C ASN A 80 1.46 -6.42 9.65
N HIS A 81 2.64 -6.23 9.10
CA HIS A 81 3.76 -5.69 9.85
C HIS A 81 3.55 -4.19 10.15
N ASP A 82 3.05 -3.42 9.19
CA ASP A 82 2.68 -2.01 9.39
C ASP A 82 1.58 -1.87 10.45
N ALA A 83 0.64 -2.81 10.47
CA ALA A 83 -0.45 -2.88 11.44
C ALA A 83 -0.01 -3.30 12.85
N GLY A 84 1.26 -3.56 13.07
CA GLY A 84 1.82 -3.85 14.40
C GLY A 84 1.49 -5.25 14.95
N VAL A 85 1.11 -6.20 14.08
CA VAL A 85 0.79 -7.58 14.47
C VAL A 85 1.91 -8.26 15.27
N TYR A 86 3.15 -7.87 15.02
CA TYR A 86 4.34 -8.47 15.64
C TYR A 86 4.89 -7.69 16.83
N ILE A 87 4.21 -6.64 17.27
CA ILE A 87 4.60 -5.90 18.48
C ILE A 87 4.33 -6.76 19.71
N LYS A 88 5.39 -7.18 20.40
CA LYS A 88 5.28 -8.04 21.59
C LYS A 88 4.90 -7.27 22.86
N ASP A 89 5.30 -6.00 22.94
CA ASP A 89 4.98 -5.10 24.06
C ASP A 89 3.88 -4.12 23.63
N SER A 90 2.67 -4.64 23.49
CA SER A 90 1.52 -3.87 23.05
C SER A 90 0.97 -2.88 24.08
N ILE A 91 1.38 -2.99 25.37
CA ILE A 91 0.98 -2.05 26.42
C ILE A 91 1.79 -0.74 26.27
N ALA A 92 3.10 -0.84 26.15
CA ALA A 92 3.96 0.32 25.95
C ALA A 92 3.93 0.86 24.51
N HIS A 93 3.64 -0.03 23.55
CA HIS A 93 3.63 0.29 22.11
C HIS A 93 2.36 -0.25 21.44
N PRO A 94 1.21 0.44 21.57
CA PRO A 94 -0.03 -0.01 20.94
C PRO A 94 0.10 -0.13 19.42
N ALA A 95 -0.43 -1.20 18.85
CA ALA A 95 -0.41 -1.46 17.40
C ALA A 95 -1.02 -0.29 16.61
N GLN A 96 -2.13 0.25 17.07
CA GLN A 96 -2.81 1.41 16.48
C GLN A 96 -1.90 2.65 16.40
N ALA A 97 -1.12 2.92 17.45
CA ALA A 97 -0.19 4.05 17.47
C ALA A 97 0.95 3.84 16.46
N SER A 98 1.47 2.61 16.36
CA SER A 98 2.49 2.25 15.38
C SER A 98 1.97 2.38 13.94
N LEU A 99 0.78 1.87 13.66
CA LEU A 99 0.13 2.01 12.36
C LEU A 99 -0.08 3.48 12.00
N ALA A 100 -0.61 4.27 12.94
CA ALA A 100 -0.80 5.70 12.72
C ALA A 100 0.52 6.43 12.41
N GLU A 101 1.60 6.03 13.06
CA GLU A 101 2.95 6.56 12.80
C GLU A 101 3.43 6.19 11.38
N VAL A 102 3.26 4.93 10.95
CA VAL A 102 3.61 4.48 9.59
C VAL A 102 2.84 5.27 8.55
N VAL A 103 1.53 5.39 8.72
CA VAL A 103 0.67 6.14 7.80
C VAL A 103 1.05 7.63 7.75
N ALA A 104 1.29 8.26 8.90
CA ALA A 104 1.70 9.66 8.96
C ALA A 104 3.03 9.90 8.23
N ARG A 105 4.03 9.06 8.47
CA ARG A 105 5.35 9.16 7.82
C ARG A 105 5.29 8.89 6.32
N GLN A 106 4.47 7.94 5.85
CA GLN A 106 4.24 7.75 4.42
C GLN A 106 3.62 9.01 3.77
N ARG A 107 2.64 9.62 4.42
CA ARG A 107 2.04 10.88 3.94
C ARG A 107 3.05 12.04 3.94
N GLU A 108 3.92 12.11 4.93
CA GLU A 108 5.02 13.10 5.00
C GLU A 108 6.02 12.92 3.83
N MET A 109 6.26 11.69 3.39
CA MET A 109 7.05 11.40 2.17
C MET A 109 6.34 11.80 0.87
N GLY A 110 5.10 12.23 0.93
CA GLY A 110 4.27 12.56 -0.23
C GLY A 110 3.54 11.36 -0.83
N TRP A 111 3.53 10.21 -0.15
CA TRP A 111 2.76 9.05 -0.58
C TRP A 111 1.28 9.21 -0.24
N ARG A 112 0.42 8.74 -1.11
CA ARG A 112 -1.01 8.68 -0.88
C ARG A 112 -1.38 7.32 -0.28
N VAL A 113 -1.53 7.28 1.04
CA VAL A 113 -1.97 6.07 1.74
C VAL A 113 -3.48 5.93 1.60
N LEU A 114 -3.92 4.82 1.02
CA LEU A 114 -5.32 4.47 0.86
C LEU A 114 -5.73 3.52 1.99
N GLU A 115 -6.77 3.92 2.71
CA GLU A 115 -7.38 3.17 3.82
C GLU A 115 -8.87 3.02 3.48
N ASP A 116 -9.23 1.89 2.87
CA ASP A 116 -10.57 1.57 2.37
C ASP A 116 -11.18 2.71 1.52
N THR A 117 -10.37 3.21 0.58
CA THR A 117 -10.74 4.34 -0.26
C THR A 117 -10.31 4.16 -1.71
N THR A 118 -11.00 4.87 -2.60
CA THR A 118 -10.71 4.89 -4.03
C THR A 118 -10.27 6.29 -4.49
N VAL A 119 -9.28 6.31 -5.36
CA VAL A 119 -8.86 7.50 -6.10
C VAL A 119 -9.03 7.27 -7.60
N TYR A 120 -9.20 8.35 -8.34
CA TYR A 120 -9.38 8.30 -9.78
C TYR A 120 -8.14 8.85 -10.49
N LEU A 121 -7.65 8.08 -11.47
CA LEU A 121 -6.57 8.50 -12.34
C LEU A 121 -7.17 8.91 -13.67
N ARG A 122 -6.75 10.06 -14.21
CA ARG A 122 -7.26 10.61 -15.47
C ARG A 122 -6.12 10.81 -16.46
N ARG A 123 -6.31 10.31 -17.68
CA ARG A 123 -5.33 10.47 -18.76
C ARG A 123 -6.04 10.47 -20.12
N GLY A 124 -5.71 11.45 -20.99
CA GLY A 124 -6.24 11.50 -22.36
C GLY A 124 -7.77 11.55 -22.47
N GLY A 125 -8.47 12.07 -21.48
CA GLY A 125 -9.94 12.09 -21.43
C GLY A 125 -10.56 10.86 -20.79
N ASP A 126 -9.81 9.78 -20.59
CA ASP A 126 -10.24 8.55 -19.91
C ASP A 126 -9.95 8.59 -18.42
N SER A 127 -10.62 7.71 -17.67
CA SER A 127 -10.42 7.53 -16.24
C SER A 127 -10.37 6.06 -15.88
N ILE A 128 -9.57 5.73 -14.87
CA ILE A 128 -9.58 4.43 -14.18
C ILE A 128 -9.69 4.69 -12.68
N SER A 129 -10.14 3.73 -11.92
CA SER A 129 -10.15 3.79 -10.46
C SER A 129 -9.02 2.97 -9.86
N LEU A 130 -8.43 3.48 -8.77
CA LEU A 130 -7.46 2.76 -7.96
C LEU A 130 -7.97 2.75 -6.52
N THR A 131 -8.34 1.57 -6.06
CA THR A 131 -8.85 1.32 -4.71
C THR A 131 -7.75 0.73 -3.84
N GLY A 132 -7.59 1.21 -2.62
CA GLY A 132 -6.71 0.62 -1.63
C GLY A 132 -7.50 0.11 -0.44
N LEU A 133 -7.22 -1.14 -0.06
CA LEU A 133 -7.85 -1.77 1.11
C LEU A 133 -6.87 -1.80 2.28
N SER A 134 -7.39 -1.51 3.46
CA SER A 134 -6.67 -1.62 4.72
C SER A 134 -6.32 -3.09 5.02
N PHE A 135 -5.29 -3.31 5.84
CA PHE A 135 -5.01 -4.65 6.36
C PHE A 135 -6.21 -5.16 7.15
N ASP A 136 -6.66 -6.39 6.84
CA ASP A 136 -7.77 -7.04 7.53
C ASP A 136 -7.24 -8.09 8.52
N PRO A 137 -7.33 -7.85 9.84
CA PRO A 137 -6.86 -8.78 10.85
C PRO A 137 -7.68 -10.08 10.91
N ALA A 138 -8.92 -10.09 10.39
CA ALA A 138 -9.79 -11.25 10.41
C ALA A 138 -9.37 -12.34 9.40
N LEU A 139 -8.62 -11.97 8.36
CA LEU A 139 -8.16 -12.89 7.31
C LEU A 139 -7.04 -13.83 7.76
N ARG A 140 -6.44 -13.58 8.90
CA ARG A 140 -5.45 -14.45 9.51
C ARG A 140 -5.94 -14.93 10.86
N HIS A 141 -5.79 -16.24 11.11
CA HIS A 141 -5.88 -16.80 12.44
C HIS A 141 -4.65 -16.37 13.27
N LEU A 142 -4.56 -15.08 13.53
CA LEU A 142 -3.50 -14.51 14.36
C LEU A 142 -3.77 -14.89 15.82
N ARG A 143 -2.76 -15.43 16.51
CA ARG A 143 -2.87 -15.73 17.95
C ARG A 143 -3.16 -14.47 18.77
N HIS A 144 -2.74 -13.32 18.27
CA HIS A 144 -2.97 -11.99 18.85
C HIS A 144 -3.26 -11.04 17.68
N ALA A 145 -4.51 -11.01 17.23
CA ALA A 145 -4.93 -10.00 16.25
C ALA A 145 -4.88 -8.62 16.92
N PRO A 146 -4.30 -7.61 16.26
CA PRO A 146 -4.40 -6.24 16.75
C PRO A 146 -5.88 -5.82 16.77
N ASP A 147 -6.26 -4.97 17.71
CA ASP A 147 -7.60 -4.37 17.77
C ASP A 147 -7.73 -3.30 16.66
N LEU A 148 -7.91 -3.78 15.44
CA LEU A 148 -8.09 -2.97 14.23
C LEU A 148 -9.39 -3.41 13.55
N PRO A 149 -10.11 -2.48 12.92
CA PRO A 149 -11.27 -2.83 12.13
C PRO A 149 -10.88 -3.69 10.92
N PRO A 150 -11.78 -4.58 10.45
CA PRO A 150 -11.59 -5.30 9.20
C PRO A 150 -11.63 -4.33 8.01
N ALA A 151 -11.08 -4.75 6.88
CA ALA A 151 -11.18 -4.02 5.63
C ALA A 151 -12.65 -3.81 5.24
N ASN A 152 -12.98 -2.60 4.81
CA ASN A 152 -14.36 -2.22 4.50
C ASN A 152 -14.55 -2.00 3.00
N LEU A 153 -14.86 -3.09 2.27
CA LEU A 153 -15.06 -3.07 0.83
C LEU A 153 -16.20 -2.10 0.44
N ASN A 154 -17.28 -2.07 1.20
CA ASN A 154 -18.41 -1.16 0.95
C ASN A 154 -18.00 0.31 1.05
N ALA A 155 -17.10 0.66 1.95
CA ALA A 155 -16.57 2.01 2.04
C ALA A 155 -15.59 2.28 0.90
N ALA A 156 -14.71 1.34 0.62
CA ALA A 156 -13.66 1.45 -0.39
C ALA A 156 -14.24 1.70 -1.79
N TYR A 157 -15.26 0.94 -2.17
CA TYR A 157 -15.87 1.02 -3.50
C TYR A 157 -17.09 1.93 -3.58
N ARG A 158 -17.43 2.66 -2.53
CA ARG A 158 -18.61 3.54 -2.50
C ARG A 158 -18.58 4.56 -3.64
N GLY A 159 -19.55 4.44 -4.57
CA GLY A 159 -19.70 5.36 -5.68
C GLY A 159 -18.68 5.17 -6.80
N VAL A 160 -17.95 4.07 -6.81
CA VAL A 160 -17.11 3.67 -7.95
C VAL A 160 -18.03 3.13 -9.03
N PRO A 161 -18.06 3.73 -10.23
CA PRO A 161 -18.88 3.21 -11.33
C PRO A 161 -18.38 1.85 -11.83
N ASP A 162 -19.28 0.89 -12.00
CA ASP A 162 -18.97 -0.46 -12.53
C ASP A 162 -18.36 -0.44 -13.94
N SER A 163 -18.55 0.66 -14.67
CA SER A 163 -18.00 0.84 -16.02
C SER A 163 -16.53 1.26 -16.05
N LEU A 164 -15.96 1.65 -14.92
CA LEU A 164 -14.55 2.03 -14.85
C LEU A 164 -13.67 0.80 -14.63
N TYR A 165 -12.56 0.74 -15.38
CA TYR A 165 -11.50 -0.21 -15.08
C TYR A 165 -10.97 0.05 -13.68
N ASN A 166 -11.05 -0.96 -12.81
CA ASN A 166 -10.67 -0.86 -11.42
C ASN A 166 -9.36 -1.62 -11.16
N ILE A 167 -8.40 -0.90 -10.57
CA ILE A 167 -7.20 -1.50 -9.97
C ILE A 167 -7.42 -1.52 -8.46
N THR A 168 -7.23 -2.66 -7.82
CA THR A 168 -7.27 -2.78 -6.36
C THR A 168 -5.90 -3.12 -5.81
N ALA A 169 -5.40 -2.29 -4.90
CA ALA A 169 -4.21 -2.56 -4.11
C ALA A 169 -4.62 -3.11 -2.74
N VAL A 170 -4.06 -4.25 -2.36
CA VAL A 170 -4.31 -4.92 -1.09
C VAL A 170 -3.05 -5.66 -0.65
N HIS A 171 -2.76 -5.70 0.65
CA HIS A 171 -1.56 -6.43 1.08
C HIS A 171 -1.77 -7.94 1.01
N ILE A 172 -2.89 -8.44 1.54
CA ILE A 172 -3.18 -9.89 1.64
C ILE A 172 -3.94 -10.39 0.40
N PRO A 173 -3.35 -11.27 -0.43
CA PRO A 173 -3.98 -11.73 -1.66
C PRO A 173 -5.29 -12.51 -1.44
N GLN A 174 -5.53 -13.08 -0.25
CA GLN A 174 -6.75 -13.82 0.08
C GLN A 174 -8.04 -12.97 0.01
N LEU A 175 -7.93 -11.63 0.03
CA LEU A 175 -9.09 -10.75 -0.20
C LEU A 175 -9.61 -10.78 -1.64
N TRP A 176 -8.84 -11.36 -2.57
CA TRP A 176 -9.19 -11.40 -3.98
C TRP A 176 -10.58 -11.99 -4.26
N ASP A 177 -10.94 -13.09 -3.59
CA ASP A 177 -12.25 -13.73 -3.78
C ASP A 177 -13.41 -12.79 -3.42
N GLN A 178 -13.25 -12.00 -2.33
CA GLN A 178 -14.26 -11.03 -1.90
C GLN A 178 -14.32 -9.86 -2.88
N ILE A 179 -13.18 -9.33 -3.30
CA ILE A 179 -13.08 -8.23 -4.27
C ILE A 179 -13.78 -8.61 -5.59
N ALA A 180 -13.47 -9.79 -6.11
CA ALA A 180 -14.07 -10.30 -7.33
C ALA A 180 -15.58 -10.57 -7.16
N GLY A 181 -16.00 -11.03 -5.98
CA GLY A 181 -17.40 -11.25 -5.65
C GLY A 181 -18.25 -9.97 -5.68
N GLU A 182 -17.65 -8.83 -5.34
CA GLU A 182 -18.27 -7.51 -5.45
C GLU A 182 -18.20 -6.90 -6.87
N GLY A 183 -17.60 -7.60 -7.83
CA GLY A 183 -17.47 -7.15 -9.22
C GLY A 183 -16.37 -6.12 -9.48
N TYR A 184 -15.41 -5.98 -8.56
CA TYR A 184 -14.26 -5.07 -8.69
C TYR A 184 -12.94 -5.84 -8.89
N GLY A 185 -11.84 -5.10 -9.02
CA GLY A 185 -10.50 -5.67 -9.14
C GLY A 185 -10.23 -6.27 -10.52
N ASP A 186 -10.52 -5.54 -11.60
CA ASP A 186 -10.05 -5.93 -12.96
C ASP A 186 -8.55 -6.25 -12.97
N LEU A 187 -7.80 -5.58 -12.09
CA LEU A 187 -6.42 -5.90 -11.73
C LEU A 187 -6.27 -5.77 -10.22
N THR A 188 -5.80 -6.83 -9.57
CA THR A 188 -5.45 -6.80 -8.14
C THR A 188 -3.95 -6.88 -7.96
N LEU A 189 -3.39 -5.95 -7.19
CA LEU A 189 -1.97 -5.87 -6.83
C LEU A 189 -1.83 -6.21 -5.35
N SER A 190 -0.96 -7.17 -5.02
CA SER A 190 -0.78 -7.61 -3.63
C SER A 190 0.68 -7.85 -3.27
N GLY A 191 0.96 -7.95 -1.98
CA GLY A 191 2.22 -8.35 -1.38
C GLY A 191 2.06 -9.66 -0.62
N HIS A 192 2.72 -9.74 0.54
CA HIS A 192 2.53 -10.79 1.51
C HIS A 192 2.92 -12.19 1.00
N VAL A 193 4.11 -12.35 0.46
CA VAL A 193 4.63 -13.62 -0.09
C VAL A 193 5.63 -14.26 0.87
#